data_88b4ddbc4ad942b9eef0f69f31dc8bd9
#
_entry.id   88b4ddbc4ad942b9eef0f69f31dc8bd9
#
_cell.length_a   1.000
_cell.length_b   1.000
_cell.length_c   1.000
_cell.angle_alpha   90.00
_cell.angle_beta   90.00
_cell.angle_gamma   90.00
#
_symmetry.space_group_name_H-M   'P 1'
#
loop_
_entity.id
_entity.type
_entity.pdbx_description
1 polymer ?
#
loop_
_entity_poly.entity_id
_entity_poly.type
_entity_poly.pdbx_seq_one_letter_code
_entity_poly.pdbx_strand_id
1 'polypeptide(L)'
;MSSEFIDHAHPAVREQARALWAEAATTHERVARVFRFVRDEIRHSADFRLNPVTCRASDVLRHATGYCYAKSHLLAALLRANGVPTGLCYQRLSVGDAGAPYCLHGLNAVYLPGHGWYRVDARGNKPGVSAEFAPPVEHLAF
;
A
#
# COMPACT_ATOMS: atom_id res chain seq x y z
N MET A 1 12.34 -10.54 -3.70
CA MET A 1 12.86 -11.24 -2.51
C MET A 1 11.83 -11.13 -1.41
N SER A 2 11.42 -12.23 -0.79
CA SER A 2 10.54 -12.25 0.40
C SER A 2 11.36 -11.83 1.61
N SER A 3 10.75 -11.13 2.55
CA SER A 3 11.36 -10.75 3.82
C SER A 3 10.40 -11.07 4.95
N GLU A 4 10.86 -10.90 6.19
CA GLU A 4 10.02 -11.13 7.37
C GLU A 4 8.72 -10.29 7.35
N PHE A 5 8.81 -9.02 6.91
CA PHE A 5 7.66 -8.10 6.92
C PHE A 5 6.90 -8.06 5.59
N ILE A 6 7.58 -8.37 4.47
CA ILE A 6 6.94 -8.45 3.15
C ILE A 6 6.98 -9.91 2.72
N ASP A 7 6.18 -10.72 3.38
CA ASP A 7 6.10 -12.18 3.23
C ASP A 7 5.18 -12.56 2.05
N HIS A 8 5.53 -12.08 0.85
CA HIS A 8 4.73 -12.27 -0.37
C HIS A 8 4.59 -13.75 -0.79
N ALA A 9 5.40 -14.66 -0.23
CA ALA A 9 5.27 -16.09 -0.43
C ALA A 9 4.22 -16.74 0.49
N HIS A 10 3.71 -16.02 1.49
CA HIS A 10 2.68 -16.53 2.41
C HIS A 10 1.43 -16.97 1.63
N PRO A 11 0.85 -18.17 1.90
CA PRO A 11 -0.26 -18.72 1.11
C PRO A 11 -1.46 -17.76 0.99
N ALA A 12 -1.91 -17.14 2.07
CA ALA A 12 -3.03 -16.21 2.06
C ALA A 12 -2.74 -14.95 1.22
N VAL A 13 -1.50 -14.42 1.26
CA VAL A 13 -1.09 -13.27 0.44
C VAL A 13 -1.09 -13.66 -1.04
N ARG A 14 -0.57 -14.85 -1.39
CA ARG A 14 -0.56 -15.33 -2.77
C ARG A 14 -1.97 -15.56 -3.31
N GLU A 15 -2.86 -16.12 -2.50
CA GLU A 15 -4.26 -16.35 -2.88
C GLU A 15 -4.97 -15.02 -3.16
N GLN A 16 -4.87 -14.06 -2.25
CA GLN A 16 -5.45 -12.72 -2.42
C GLN A 16 -4.86 -12.01 -3.63
N ALA A 17 -3.54 -12.09 -3.83
CA ALA A 17 -2.86 -11.50 -4.98
C ALA A 17 -3.39 -12.05 -6.30
N ARG A 18 -3.57 -13.37 -6.40
CA ARG A 18 -4.13 -14.01 -7.60
C ARG A 18 -5.57 -13.58 -7.86
N ALA A 19 -6.41 -13.55 -6.82
CA ALA A 19 -7.80 -13.13 -6.94
C ALA A 19 -7.92 -11.71 -7.48
N LEU A 20 -7.15 -10.77 -6.94
CA LEU A 20 -7.13 -9.39 -7.42
C LEU A 20 -6.59 -9.25 -8.85
N TRP A 21 -5.67 -10.12 -9.25
CA TRP A 21 -5.02 -10.07 -10.57
C TRP A 21 -5.88 -10.63 -11.70
N ALA A 22 -6.71 -11.63 -11.40
CA ALA A 22 -7.48 -12.37 -12.39
C ALA A 22 -8.56 -11.52 -13.09
N GLU A 23 -9.07 -10.49 -12.45
CA GLU A 23 -10.24 -9.74 -12.90
C GLU A 23 -9.92 -8.51 -13.77
N ALA A 24 -8.66 -8.27 -14.11
CA ALA A 24 -8.25 -7.15 -14.94
C ALA A 24 -7.36 -7.59 -16.11
N ALA A 25 -7.41 -6.88 -17.22
CA ALA A 25 -6.72 -7.25 -18.46
C ALA A 25 -5.28 -6.71 -18.54
N THR A 26 -5.05 -5.46 -18.14
CA THR A 26 -3.74 -4.80 -18.25
C THR A 26 -3.01 -4.73 -16.93
N THR A 27 -1.68 -4.58 -16.97
CA THR A 27 -0.88 -4.40 -15.75
C THR A 27 -1.28 -3.15 -14.97
N HIS A 28 -1.58 -2.05 -15.64
CA HIS A 28 -2.06 -0.82 -14.99
C HIS A 28 -3.37 -1.03 -14.25
N GLU A 29 -4.35 -1.68 -14.87
CA GLU A 29 -5.64 -2.01 -14.23
C GLU A 29 -5.45 -2.95 -13.03
N ARG A 30 -4.58 -3.94 -13.15
CA ARG A 30 -4.25 -4.88 -12.09
C ARG A 30 -3.60 -4.19 -10.90
N VAL A 31 -2.62 -3.33 -11.14
CA VAL A 31 -1.97 -2.53 -10.08
C VAL A 31 -2.98 -1.59 -9.43
N ALA A 32 -3.81 -0.90 -10.21
CA ALA A 32 -4.88 -0.04 -9.70
C ALA A 32 -5.85 -0.80 -8.78
N ARG A 33 -6.20 -2.03 -9.14
CA ARG A 33 -7.09 -2.89 -8.36
C ARG A 33 -6.47 -3.29 -7.03
N VAL A 34 -5.21 -3.73 -7.04
CA VAL A 34 -4.47 -4.07 -5.81
C VAL A 34 -4.32 -2.84 -4.92
N PHE A 35 -4.00 -1.69 -5.50
CA PHE A 35 -3.91 -0.41 -4.79
C PHE A 35 -5.23 -0.07 -4.08
N ARG A 36 -6.35 -0.09 -4.80
CA ARG A 36 -7.68 0.22 -4.25
C ARG A 36 -8.08 -0.76 -3.15
N PHE A 37 -7.79 -2.04 -3.32
CA PHE A 37 -8.04 -3.03 -2.26
C PHE A 37 -7.32 -2.66 -0.97
N VAL A 38 -6.02 -2.37 -1.03
CA VAL A 38 -5.26 -2.01 0.18
C VAL A 38 -5.70 -0.65 0.73
N ARG A 39 -5.97 0.33 -0.14
CA ARG A 39 -6.44 1.66 0.27
C ARG A 39 -7.77 1.60 1.00
N ASP A 40 -8.74 0.87 0.46
CA ASP A 40 -10.16 0.96 0.85
C ASP A 40 -10.60 -0.18 1.77
N GLU A 41 -10.14 -1.42 1.55
CA GLU A 41 -10.57 -2.59 2.34
C GLU A 41 -9.70 -2.84 3.59
N ILE A 42 -8.46 -2.36 3.60
CA ILE A 42 -7.59 -2.41 4.77
C ILE A 42 -7.71 -1.09 5.54
N ARG A 43 -8.38 -1.11 6.67
CA ARG A 43 -8.65 0.10 7.45
C ARG A 43 -7.38 0.65 8.09
N HIS A 44 -7.17 1.96 8.05
CA HIS A 44 -6.05 2.59 8.73
C HIS A 44 -6.26 2.53 10.25
N SER A 45 -5.32 1.93 10.98
CA SER A 45 -5.49 1.60 12.40
C SER A 45 -5.80 2.81 13.28
N ALA A 46 -5.15 3.96 13.03
CA ALA A 46 -5.42 5.18 13.80
C ALA A 46 -6.80 5.78 13.48
N ASP A 47 -7.17 5.85 12.20
CA ASP A 47 -8.42 6.50 11.78
C ASP A 47 -9.65 5.73 12.30
N PHE A 48 -9.55 4.41 12.37
CA PHE A 48 -10.63 3.52 12.83
C PHE A 48 -10.44 3.01 14.25
N ARG A 49 -9.37 3.42 14.96
CA ARG A 49 -9.03 3.00 16.33
C ARG A 49 -9.02 1.47 16.50
N LEU A 50 -8.33 0.80 15.58
CA LEU A 50 -8.30 -0.66 15.52
C LEU A 50 -6.99 -1.26 16.06
N ASN A 51 -7.10 -2.45 16.61
CA ASN A 51 -6.01 -3.34 17.01
C ASN A 51 -6.18 -4.71 16.34
N PRO A 52 -5.14 -5.55 16.27
CA PRO A 52 -3.77 -5.32 16.79
C PRO A 52 -2.97 -4.34 15.92
N VAL A 53 -1.84 -3.85 16.44
CA VAL A 53 -0.84 -3.16 15.65
C VAL A 53 -0.14 -4.19 14.76
N THR A 54 -0.32 -4.07 13.46
CA THR A 54 0.24 -5.00 12.46
C THR A 54 1.51 -4.45 11.84
N CYS A 55 2.36 -5.33 11.31
CA CYS A 55 3.55 -4.95 10.57
C CYS A 55 3.80 -5.88 9.38
N ARG A 56 3.72 -7.21 9.60
CA ARG A 56 3.89 -8.22 8.56
C ARG A 56 2.70 -8.20 7.60
N ALA A 57 2.96 -8.31 6.29
CA ALA A 57 1.92 -8.23 5.26
C ALA A 57 0.79 -9.24 5.45
N SER A 58 1.11 -10.49 5.79
CA SER A 58 0.10 -11.52 6.06
C SER A 58 -0.78 -11.19 7.27
N ASP A 59 -0.23 -10.55 8.31
CA ASP A 59 -1.00 -10.11 9.48
C ASP A 59 -1.91 -8.91 9.14
N VAL A 60 -1.41 -7.97 8.33
CA VAL A 60 -2.22 -6.84 7.81
C VAL A 60 -3.43 -7.37 7.05
N LEU A 61 -3.21 -8.34 6.17
CA LEU A 61 -4.29 -8.98 5.42
C LEU A 61 -5.28 -9.70 6.34
N ARG A 62 -4.78 -10.49 7.28
CA ARG A 62 -5.59 -11.27 8.21
C ARG A 62 -6.48 -10.40 9.09
N HIS A 63 -5.95 -9.30 9.62
CA HIS A 63 -6.67 -8.41 10.53
C HIS A 63 -7.38 -7.26 9.82
N ALA A 64 -7.17 -7.10 8.51
CA ALA A 64 -7.72 -6.04 7.67
C ALA A 64 -7.49 -4.62 8.24
N THR A 65 -6.37 -4.42 8.92
CA THR A 65 -5.99 -3.14 9.52
C THR A 65 -4.48 -2.96 9.55
N GLY A 66 -4.02 -1.73 9.48
CA GLY A 66 -2.61 -1.35 9.58
C GLY A 66 -2.40 0.16 9.56
N TYR A 67 -1.30 0.61 10.12
CA TYR A 67 -0.79 1.96 9.88
C TYR A 67 -0.26 2.09 8.45
N CYS A 68 0.08 3.29 8.02
CA CYS A 68 0.56 3.57 6.66
C CYS A 68 1.71 2.63 6.23
N TYR A 69 2.72 2.43 7.09
CA TYR A 69 3.85 1.54 6.79
C TYR A 69 3.41 0.07 6.65
N ALA A 70 2.51 -0.41 7.51
CA ALA A 70 2.02 -1.79 7.47
C ALA A 70 1.17 -2.03 6.22
N LYS A 71 0.33 -1.08 5.85
CA LYS A 71 -0.44 -1.12 4.59
C LYS A 71 0.49 -1.09 3.37
N SER A 72 1.60 -0.33 3.42
CA SER A 72 2.62 -0.33 2.36
C SER A 72 3.33 -1.68 2.24
N HIS A 73 3.55 -2.39 3.35
CA HIS A 73 4.08 -3.76 3.34
C HIS A 73 3.12 -4.75 2.64
N LEU A 74 1.82 -4.67 2.92
CA LEU A 74 0.83 -5.51 2.25
C LEU A 74 0.75 -5.20 0.76
N LEU A 75 0.72 -3.92 0.36
CA LEU A 75 0.71 -3.53 -1.05
C LEU A 75 1.93 -4.09 -1.79
N ALA A 76 3.12 -3.94 -1.21
CA ALA A 76 4.35 -4.50 -1.78
C ALA A 76 4.27 -6.04 -1.90
N ALA A 77 3.74 -6.72 -0.88
CA ALA A 77 3.62 -8.18 -0.89
C ALA A 77 2.67 -8.67 -1.99
N LEU A 78 1.50 -8.07 -2.12
CA LEU A 78 0.50 -8.44 -3.14
C LEU A 78 1.03 -8.20 -4.57
N LEU A 79 1.70 -7.07 -4.80
CA LEU A 79 2.26 -6.75 -6.11
C LEU A 79 3.47 -7.65 -6.44
N ARG A 80 4.38 -7.87 -5.48
CA ARG A 80 5.54 -8.76 -5.67
C ARG A 80 5.13 -10.22 -5.88
N ALA A 81 4.04 -10.68 -5.26
CA ALA A 81 3.49 -12.01 -5.48
C ALA A 81 3.06 -12.23 -6.93
N ASN A 82 2.72 -11.16 -7.64
CA ASN A 82 2.37 -11.15 -9.07
C ASN A 82 3.53 -10.68 -9.97
N GLY A 83 4.75 -10.62 -9.45
CA GLY A 83 5.95 -10.28 -10.24
C GLY A 83 6.13 -8.79 -10.54
N VAL A 84 5.35 -7.89 -9.92
CA VAL A 84 5.50 -6.44 -10.11
C VAL A 84 6.56 -5.90 -9.17
N PRO A 85 7.64 -5.28 -9.69
CA PRO A 85 8.65 -4.63 -8.86
C PRO A 85 8.02 -3.50 -8.04
N THR A 86 8.16 -3.58 -6.71
CA THR A 86 7.56 -2.62 -5.79
C THR A 86 8.54 -2.32 -4.66
N GLY A 87 8.81 -1.04 -4.44
CA GLY A 87 9.67 -0.53 -3.37
C GLY A 87 8.88 0.08 -2.23
N LEU A 88 9.56 0.29 -1.10
CA LEU A 88 9.05 1.06 0.03
C LEU A 88 9.61 2.48 -0.05
N CYS A 89 8.76 3.46 0.20
CA CYS A 89 9.11 4.86 0.26
C CYS A 89 8.66 5.46 1.58
N TYR A 90 9.36 6.52 2.01
CA TYR A 90 9.03 7.24 3.25
C TYR A 90 9.06 8.75 3.01
N GLN A 91 8.09 9.44 3.58
CA GLN A 91 8.06 10.90 3.67
C GLN A 91 8.25 11.31 5.14
N ARG A 92 9.07 12.32 5.36
CA ARG A 92 9.14 12.99 6.65
C ARG A 92 8.14 14.13 6.67
N LEU A 93 7.11 13.99 7.47
CA LEU A 93 6.00 14.95 7.56
C LEU A 93 6.04 15.69 8.89
N SER A 94 5.66 16.96 8.86
CA SER A 94 5.33 17.71 10.07
C SER A 94 4.00 17.17 10.64
N VAL A 95 3.93 17.01 11.95
CA VAL A 95 2.67 16.60 12.62
C VAL A 95 1.66 17.74 12.65
N GLY A 96 2.14 18.98 12.54
CA GLY A 96 1.34 20.17 12.37
C GLY A 96 1.96 21.08 11.30
N ASP A 97 1.38 22.21 11.02
CA ASP A 97 1.81 23.09 9.93
C ASP A 97 3.09 23.90 10.24
N ALA A 98 3.62 23.82 11.46
CA ALA A 98 4.69 24.69 11.97
C ALA A 98 6.07 23.99 12.14
N GLY A 99 6.33 22.87 11.47
CA GLY A 99 7.61 22.16 11.57
C GLY A 99 7.58 21.01 12.59
N ALA A 100 8.54 20.97 13.53
CA ALA A 100 8.58 19.88 14.53
C ALA A 100 7.34 19.88 15.45
N PRO A 101 6.87 18.70 15.94
CA PRO A 101 7.46 17.38 15.75
C PRO A 101 7.21 16.78 14.36
N TYR A 102 8.05 15.81 13.98
CA TYR A 102 7.94 15.12 12.70
C TYR A 102 7.56 13.66 12.89
N CYS A 103 6.90 13.10 11.88
CA CYS A 103 6.63 11.67 11.75
C CYS A 103 7.10 11.13 10.40
N LEU A 104 7.23 9.81 10.30
CA LEU A 104 7.46 9.13 9.03
C LEU A 104 6.14 8.61 8.50
N HIS A 105 5.88 8.88 7.22
CA HIS A 105 4.77 8.33 6.47
C HIS A 105 5.31 7.30 5.47
N GLY A 106 4.76 6.08 5.50
CA GLY A 106 5.14 4.99 4.60
C GLY A 106 4.22 4.91 3.40
N LEU A 107 4.82 4.77 2.20
CA LEU A 107 4.13 4.58 0.93
C LEU A 107 4.97 3.67 0.01
N ASN A 108 4.60 3.52 -1.25
CA ASN A 108 5.28 2.64 -2.19
C ASN A 108 5.70 3.34 -3.47
N ALA A 109 6.70 2.78 -4.15
CA ALA A 109 6.94 3.00 -5.57
C ALA A 109 6.70 1.68 -6.31
N VAL A 110 5.97 1.74 -7.42
CA VAL A 110 5.62 0.60 -8.27
C VAL A 110 6.19 0.82 -9.65
N TYR A 111 6.83 -0.20 -10.22
CA TYR A 111 7.31 -0.11 -11.60
C TYR A 111 6.20 -0.45 -12.58
N LEU A 112 5.81 0.55 -13.38
CA LEU A 112 4.76 0.41 -14.38
C LEU A 112 5.36 0.30 -15.79
N PRO A 113 4.98 -0.72 -16.59
CA PRO A 113 5.41 -0.81 -17.99
C PRO A 113 5.06 0.45 -18.77
N GLY A 114 6.05 0.97 -19.52
CA GLY A 114 5.90 2.18 -20.33
C GLY A 114 5.93 3.51 -19.54
N HIS A 115 5.99 3.47 -18.22
CA HIS A 115 6.05 4.65 -17.36
C HIS A 115 7.33 4.70 -16.51
N GLY A 116 7.75 3.53 -15.94
CA GLY A 116 8.83 3.44 -14.96
C GLY A 116 8.31 3.48 -13.53
N TRP A 117 9.11 3.99 -12.60
CA TRP A 117 8.74 4.08 -11.20
C TRP A 117 7.68 5.15 -10.97
N TYR A 118 6.59 4.75 -10.33
CA TYR A 118 5.42 5.57 -10.00
C TYR A 118 5.09 5.40 -8.51
N ARG A 119 4.99 6.50 -7.76
CA ARG A 119 4.67 6.44 -6.34
C ARG A 119 3.17 6.32 -6.14
N VAL A 120 2.79 5.49 -5.16
CA VAL A 120 1.40 5.25 -4.75
C VAL A 120 1.29 5.24 -3.23
N ASP A 121 0.19 5.73 -2.72
CA ASP A 121 -0.05 5.86 -1.29
C ASP A 121 -1.37 5.19 -0.90
N ALA A 122 -1.28 3.96 -0.41
CA ALA A 122 -2.45 3.16 -0.02
C ALA A 122 -2.87 3.37 1.46
N ARG A 123 -2.51 4.51 2.05
CA ARG A 123 -2.85 4.83 3.44
C ARG A 123 -4.34 4.68 3.74
N GLY A 124 -5.18 5.10 2.85
CA GLY A 124 -6.63 5.19 3.03
C GLY A 124 -7.11 6.64 3.00
N ASN A 125 -8.25 6.84 2.35
CA ASN A 125 -8.84 8.17 2.19
C ASN A 125 -9.72 8.53 3.39
N LYS A 126 -9.73 9.81 3.73
CA LYS A 126 -10.63 10.43 4.72
C LYS A 126 -10.82 11.90 4.39
N PRO A 127 -11.75 12.63 5.02
CA PRO A 127 -11.89 14.07 4.79
C PRO A 127 -10.56 14.80 4.90
N GLY A 128 -10.18 15.54 3.83
CA GLY A 128 -8.92 16.28 3.74
C GLY A 128 -7.68 15.45 3.40
N VAL A 129 -7.79 14.13 3.26
CA VAL A 129 -6.68 13.23 2.89
C VAL A 129 -7.15 12.25 1.83
N SER A 130 -6.63 12.37 0.61
CA SER A 130 -6.96 11.45 -0.48
C SER A 130 -5.74 11.11 -1.31
N ALA A 131 -5.67 9.86 -1.76
CA ALA A 131 -4.66 9.37 -2.69
C ALA A 131 -5.34 8.55 -3.79
N GLU A 132 -4.86 8.69 -5.02
CA GLU A 132 -5.44 8.04 -6.19
C GLU A 132 -4.35 7.41 -7.06
N PHE A 133 -4.73 6.35 -7.78
CA PHE A 133 -3.90 5.77 -8.83
C PHE A 133 -4.32 6.36 -10.18
N ALA A 134 -3.58 7.33 -10.66
CA ALA A 134 -3.88 8.09 -11.89
C ALA A 134 -2.62 8.42 -12.71
N PRO A 135 -1.82 7.39 -13.15
CA PRO A 135 -0.64 7.66 -13.97
C PRO A 135 -0.99 8.50 -15.21
N PRO A 136 -0.12 9.41 -15.64
CA PRO A 136 1.24 9.65 -15.14
C PRO A 136 1.35 10.57 -13.93
N VAL A 137 0.26 11.11 -13.42
CA VAL A 137 0.26 12.06 -12.29
C VAL A 137 0.17 11.31 -10.97
N GLU A 138 1.08 11.62 -10.05
CA GLU A 138 1.07 11.06 -8.69
C GLU A 138 0.11 11.84 -7.79
N HIS A 139 -0.82 11.13 -7.14
CA HIS A 139 -1.75 11.66 -6.15
C HIS A 139 -1.50 10.95 -4.82
N LEU A 140 -0.59 11.48 -4.01
CA LEU A 140 -0.26 10.97 -2.69
C LEU A 140 -1.17 11.60 -1.63
N ALA A 141 -1.24 10.98 -0.44
CA ALA A 141 -2.07 11.47 0.67
C ALA A 141 -1.55 12.80 1.26
N PHE A 142 -0.24 13.04 1.12
CA PHE A 142 0.44 14.23 1.64
C PHE A 142 1.50 14.75 0.68
#